data_5ec0093ee1412d5ddd3fb6652881cd3c
#
_entry.id   5ec0093ee1412d5ddd3fb6652881cd3c
#
_cell.length_a   1.000
_cell.length_b   1.000
_cell.length_c   1.000
_cell.angle_alpha   90.00
_cell.angle_beta   90.00
_cell.angle_gamma   90.00
#
_symmetry.space_group_name_H-M   'P 1'
#
loop_
_entity.id
_entity.type
_entity.pdbx_description
1 polymer ?
#
loop_
_entity_poly.entity_id
_entity_poly.type
_entity_poly.pdbx_seq_one_letter_code
_entity_poly.pdbx_strand_id
1 'polypeptide(L)'
;VTVGERIARLAAALMRTEPALGLAIDGLGNAAVDALANASVARVRAEALTRAWSAGVQLSPGMVGWPLERGQRDLFALLPDDGPVRLSDIGMMSPRKSLSMVIGVGPRMMAHASTCDFCSSRDRCRHRGRGC
;
A
#
# COMPACT_ATOMS: atom_id res chain seq x y z
N VAL A 1 4.19 -4.08 -2.92
CA VAL A 1 3.37 -5.30 -3.17
C VAL A 1 2.44 -5.11 -4.36
N THR A 2 2.05 -6.20 -5.03
CA THR A 2 1.10 -6.17 -6.16
C THR A 2 0.33 -7.49 -6.24
N VAL A 3 -0.94 -7.43 -6.64
CA VAL A 3 -1.74 -8.61 -7.01
C VAL A 3 -1.78 -8.84 -8.53
N GLY A 4 -0.92 -8.15 -9.26
CA GLY A 4 -0.79 -8.27 -10.70
C GLY A 4 -1.92 -7.58 -11.48
N GLU A 5 -1.98 -7.84 -12.80
CA GLU A 5 -2.89 -7.12 -13.70
C GLU A 5 -4.22 -7.83 -13.98
N ARG A 6 -4.33 -9.11 -13.66
CA ARG A 6 -5.48 -9.92 -14.10
C ARG A 6 -6.81 -9.36 -13.62
N ILE A 7 -6.89 -8.99 -12.33
CA ILE A 7 -8.12 -8.47 -11.73
C ILE A 7 -8.47 -7.07 -12.28
N ALA A 8 -7.47 -6.22 -12.50
CA ALA A 8 -7.67 -4.89 -13.07
C ALA A 8 -8.14 -4.97 -14.53
N ARG A 9 -7.60 -5.90 -15.33
CA ARG A 9 -8.05 -6.15 -16.71
C ARG A 9 -9.48 -6.69 -16.76
N LEU A 10 -9.84 -7.61 -15.88
CA LEU A 10 -11.20 -8.15 -15.78
C LEU A 10 -12.20 -7.04 -15.41
N ALA A 11 -11.88 -6.24 -14.38
CA ALA A 11 -12.71 -5.11 -13.98
C ALA A 11 -12.92 -4.13 -15.14
N ALA A 12 -11.85 -3.75 -15.85
CA ALA A 12 -11.93 -2.85 -16.99
C ALA A 12 -12.76 -3.41 -18.16
N ALA A 13 -12.73 -4.71 -18.40
CA ALA A 13 -13.55 -5.36 -19.41
C ALA A 13 -15.04 -5.31 -19.02
N LEU A 14 -15.36 -5.66 -17.78
CA LEU A 14 -16.73 -5.67 -17.26
C LEU A 14 -17.31 -4.26 -17.14
N MET A 15 -16.52 -3.24 -16.88
CA MET A 15 -17.01 -1.85 -16.83
C MET A 15 -17.71 -1.40 -18.13
N ARG A 16 -17.45 -2.05 -19.26
CA ARG A 16 -18.08 -1.72 -20.56
C ARG A 16 -19.41 -2.40 -20.80
N THR A 17 -19.65 -3.56 -20.20
CA THR A 17 -20.84 -4.39 -20.43
C THR A 17 -21.71 -4.51 -19.17
N GLU A 18 -21.09 -4.60 -18.01
CA GLU A 18 -21.73 -4.80 -16.70
C GLU A 18 -21.07 -3.90 -15.65
N PRO A 19 -21.31 -2.55 -15.67
CA PRO A 19 -20.57 -1.59 -14.84
C PRO A 19 -20.62 -1.88 -13.34
N ALA A 20 -21.75 -2.34 -12.82
CA ALA A 20 -21.90 -2.69 -11.40
C ALA A 20 -20.98 -3.85 -11.00
N LEU A 21 -20.91 -4.88 -11.84
CA LEU A 21 -19.99 -6.01 -11.62
C LEU A 21 -18.54 -5.58 -11.80
N GLY A 22 -18.24 -4.75 -12.81
CA GLY A 22 -16.91 -4.18 -13.02
C GLY A 22 -16.41 -3.42 -11.79
N LEU A 23 -17.29 -2.58 -11.18
CA LEU A 23 -16.96 -1.86 -9.95
C LEU A 23 -16.73 -2.80 -8.75
N ALA A 24 -17.55 -3.84 -8.61
CA ALA A 24 -17.39 -4.82 -7.55
C ALA A 24 -16.04 -5.58 -7.67
N ILE A 25 -15.66 -5.99 -8.89
CA ILE A 25 -14.38 -6.64 -9.17
C ILE A 25 -13.21 -5.68 -8.94
N ASP A 26 -13.35 -4.40 -9.29
CA ASP A 26 -12.34 -3.39 -8.99
C ASP A 26 -12.13 -3.23 -7.49
N GLY A 27 -13.22 -3.15 -6.71
CA GLY A 27 -13.19 -3.12 -5.25
C GLY A 27 -12.54 -4.36 -4.64
N LEU A 28 -12.83 -5.55 -5.17
CA LEU A 28 -12.17 -6.79 -4.75
C LEU A 28 -10.65 -6.72 -4.98
N GLY A 29 -10.20 -6.13 -6.10
CA GLY A 29 -8.78 -5.91 -6.37
C GLY A 29 -8.12 -4.98 -5.35
N ASN A 30 -8.82 -3.94 -4.90
CA ASN A 30 -8.33 -3.05 -3.83
C ASN A 30 -8.21 -3.81 -2.51
N ALA A 31 -9.25 -4.53 -2.10
CA ALA A 31 -9.22 -5.34 -0.87
C ALA A 31 -8.10 -6.40 -0.91
N ALA A 32 -7.84 -7.01 -2.06
CA ALA A 32 -6.80 -8.01 -2.20
C ALA A 32 -5.39 -7.41 -2.04
N VAL A 33 -5.11 -6.23 -2.59
CA VAL A 33 -3.80 -5.58 -2.41
C VAL A 33 -3.60 -5.09 -0.98
N ASP A 34 -4.66 -4.62 -0.31
CA ASP A 34 -4.61 -4.24 1.09
C ASP A 34 -4.34 -5.45 2.00
N ALA A 35 -5.02 -6.57 1.75
CA ALA A 35 -4.77 -7.82 2.47
C ALA A 35 -3.32 -8.31 2.29
N LEU A 36 -2.77 -8.21 1.07
CA LEU A 36 -1.39 -8.57 0.79
C LEU A 36 -0.41 -7.62 1.49
N ALA A 37 -0.70 -6.32 1.54
CA ALA A 37 0.10 -5.35 2.28
C ALA A 37 0.14 -5.68 3.77
N ASN A 38 -1.02 -5.96 4.38
CA ASN A 38 -1.12 -6.34 5.78
C ASN A 38 -0.35 -7.64 6.09
N ALA A 39 -0.45 -8.65 5.22
CA ALA A 39 0.32 -9.88 5.34
C ALA A 39 1.84 -9.63 5.26
N SER A 40 2.26 -8.72 4.37
CA SER A 40 3.67 -8.31 4.24
C SER A 40 4.17 -7.59 5.49
N VAL A 41 3.37 -6.70 6.07
CA VAL A 41 3.67 -6.03 7.36
C VAL A 41 3.82 -7.05 8.48
N ALA A 42 2.91 -8.02 8.57
CA ALA A 42 2.97 -9.07 9.58
C ALA A 42 4.25 -9.90 9.45
N ARG A 43 4.67 -10.22 8.22
CA ARG A 43 5.93 -10.92 7.95
C ARG A 43 7.15 -10.10 8.38
N VAL A 44 7.20 -8.80 8.05
CA VAL A 44 8.30 -7.91 8.47
C VAL A 44 8.38 -7.82 9.99
N ARG A 45 7.23 -7.72 10.68
CA ARG A 45 7.16 -7.73 12.14
C ARG A 45 7.71 -9.02 12.74
N ALA A 46 7.32 -10.17 12.21
CA ALA A 46 7.80 -11.46 12.65
C ALA A 46 9.33 -11.57 12.47
N GLU A 47 9.86 -11.15 11.33
CA GLU A 47 11.30 -11.15 11.06
C GLU A 47 12.07 -10.19 12.00
N ALA A 48 11.51 -8.99 12.28
CA ALA A 48 12.14 -8.06 13.22
C ALA A 48 12.25 -8.66 14.63
N LEU A 49 11.21 -9.37 15.08
CA LEU A 49 11.22 -10.03 16.39
C LEU A 49 12.31 -11.08 16.53
N THR A 50 12.70 -11.80 15.48
CA THR A 50 13.82 -12.76 15.54
C THR A 50 15.15 -12.12 15.89
N ARG A 51 15.26 -10.80 15.69
CA ARG A 51 16.45 -9.98 15.99
C ARG A 51 16.28 -9.14 17.27
N ALA A 52 15.26 -9.41 18.07
CA ALA A 52 14.86 -8.59 19.20
C ALA A 52 14.62 -7.10 18.81
N TRP A 53 14.14 -6.88 17.59
CA TRP A 53 13.73 -5.58 17.07
C TRP A 53 12.21 -5.47 17.00
N SER A 54 11.71 -4.23 16.96
CA SER A 54 10.32 -3.93 16.66
C SER A 54 10.18 -3.29 15.27
N ALA A 55 9.01 -3.44 14.69
CA ALA A 55 8.64 -2.77 13.46
C ALA A 55 7.62 -1.67 13.76
N GLY A 56 7.83 -0.51 13.18
CA GLY A 56 6.92 0.61 13.24
C GLY A 56 5.67 0.42 12.36
N VAL A 57 4.91 1.49 12.18
CA VAL A 57 3.78 1.50 11.26
C VAL A 57 4.28 1.56 9.82
N GLN A 58 3.47 1.02 8.92
CA GLN A 58 3.68 1.21 7.49
C GLN A 58 3.36 2.66 7.11
N LEU A 59 4.23 3.27 6.33
CA LEU A 59 4.04 4.60 5.78
C LEU A 59 4.05 4.51 4.25
N SER A 60 3.19 5.29 3.60
CA SER A 60 3.05 5.31 2.14
C SER A 60 3.16 6.74 1.61
N PRO A 61 3.70 6.95 0.43
CA PRO A 61 3.62 8.24 -0.24
C PRO A 61 2.19 8.77 -0.29
N GLY A 62 2.00 10.07 -0.02
CA GLY A 62 0.68 10.70 0.14
C GLY A 62 0.22 10.87 1.60
N MET A 63 0.93 10.29 2.56
CA MET A 63 0.70 10.55 3.99
C MET A 63 1.23 11.92 4.42
N VAL A 64 0.84 12.38 5.61
CA VAL A 64 1.23 13.68 6.17
C VAL A 64 2.75 13.85 6.13
N GLY A 65 3.21 14.95 5.54
CA GLY A 65 4.63 15.27 5.42
C GLY A 65 5.38 14.51 4.31
N TRP A 66 4.72 13.62 3.57
CA TRP A 66 5.36 12.86 2.48
C TRP A 66 4.55 12.96 1.17
N PRO A 67 4.81 13.98 0.32
CA PRO A 67 4.07 14.21 -0.92
C PRO A 67 4.08 12.98 -1.84
N LEU A 68 2.92 12.65 -2.42
CA LEU A 68 2.73 11.42 -3.21
C LEU A 68 3.73 11.32 -4.36
N GLU A 69 3.81 12.33 -5.20
CA GLU A 69 4.62 12.29 -6.41
C GLU A 69 6.12 12.11 -6.12
N ARG A 70 6.65 12.93 -5.21
CA ARG A 70 8.04 12.84 -4.79
C ARG A 70 8.31 11.53 -4.06
N GLY A 71 7.47 11.18 -3.10
CA GLY A 71 7.63 9.98 -2.30
C GLY A 71 7.60 8.69 -3.12
N GLN A 72 6.77 8.62 -4.17
CA GLN A 72 6.78 7.49 -5.10
C GLN A 72 8.14 7.38 -5.82
N ARG A 73 8.66 8.47 -6.36
CA ARG A 73 9.96 8.48 -7.04
C ARG A 73 11.10 8.10 -6.11
N ASP A 74 11.15 8.71 -4.92
CA ASP A 74 12.17 8.43 -3.90
C ASP A 74 12.16 6.94 -3.50
N LEU A 75 10.96 6.37 -3.31
CA LEU A 75 10.81 4.97 -2.94
C LEU A 75 11.24 4.03 -4.07
N PHE A 76 10.80 4.30 -5.31
CA PHE A 76 11.16 3.46 -6.44
C PHE A 76 12.64 3.54 -6.80
N ALA A 77 13.33 4.65 -6.51
CA ALA A 77 14.78 4.76 -6.66
C ALA A 77 15.57 3.83 -5.71
N LEU A 78 14.93 3.34 -4.63
CA LEU A 78 15.52 2.37 -3.69
C LEU A 78 15.22 0.91 -4.06
N LEU A 79 14.31 0.68 -5.00
CA LEU A 79 13.93 -0.67 -5.41
C LEU A 79 14.75 -1.12 -6.63
N PRO A 80 14.99 -2.43 -6.78
CA PRO A 80 15.66 -2.94 -7.96
C PRO A 80 14.78 -2.75 -9.21
N ASP A 81 15.42 -2.49 -10.36
CA ASP A 81 14.74 -2.20 -11.63
C ASP A 81 13.99 -3.39 -12.22
N ASP A 82 14.31 -4.61 -11.81
CA ASP A 82 13.67 -5.86 -12.24
C ASP A 82 12.46 -6.25 -11.37
N GLY A 83 12.00 -5.37 -10.48
CA GLY A 83 10.85 -5.60 -9.62
C GLY A 83 9.54 -5.81 -10.38
N PRO A 84 8.54 -6.44 -9.73
CA PRO A 84 7.25 -6.74 -10.36
C PRO A 84 6.34 -5.52 -10.55
N VAL A 85 6.73 -4.36 -10.01
CA VAL A 85 5.99 -3.10 -10.12
C VAL A 85 6.91 -2.04 -10.71
N ARG A 86 6.40 -1.32 -11.68
CA ARG A 86 7.09 -0.19 -12.31
C ARG A 86 6.34 1.10 -12.04
N LEU A 87 7.07 2.20 -11.99
CA LEU A 87 6.51 3.55 -11.90
C LEU A 87 6.57 4.20 -13.29
N SER A 88 5.45 4.75 -13.76
CA SER A 88 5.41 5.54 -14.98
C SER A 88 5.93 6.97 -14.73
N ASP A 89 6.20 7.72 -15.80
CA ASP A 89 6.67 9.11 -15.73
C ASP A 89 5.69 10.04 -14.98
N ILE A 90 4.40 9.70 -15.00
CA ILE A 90 3.33 10.43 -14.28
C ILE A 90 3.09 9.90 -12.86
N GLY A 91 3.96 9.02 -12.34
CA GLY A 91 3.87 8.52 -10.97
C GLY A 91 2.83 7.42 -10.74
N MET A 92 2.31 6.78 -11.79
CA MET A 92 1.37 5.67 -11.67
C MET A 92 2.09 4.32 -11.63
N MET A 93 1.71 3.48 -10.68
CA MET A 93 2.22 2.10 -10.59
C MET A 93 1.57 1.18 -11.63
N SER A 94 2.37 0.33 -12.23
CA SER A 94 1.95 -0.78 -13.08
C SER A 94 2.57 -2.08 -12.54
N PRO A 95 1.77 -3.09 -12.21
CA PRO A 95 0.30 -3.22 -12.27
C PRO A 95 -0.47 -2.20 -11.41
N ARG A 96 -1.69 -1.85 -11.82
CA ARG A 96 -2.51 -0.84 -11.12
C ARG A 96 -2.92 -1.23 -9.70
N LYS A 97 -3.13 -2.52 -9.45
CA LYS A 97 -3.46 -3.07 -8.12
C LYS A 97 -2.17 -3.37 -7.36
N SER A 98 -1.47 -2.29 -7.03
CA SER A 98 -0.20 -2.28 -6.30
C SER A 98 -0.25 -1.25 -5.18
N LEU A 99 0.56 -1.48 -4.15
CA LEU A 99 0.73 -0.58 -3.01
C LEU A 99 2.23 -0.46 -2.71
N SER A 100 2.69 0.76 -2.54
CA SER A 100 4.05 1.09 -2.14
C SER A 100 4.06 1.53 -0.67
N MET A 101 5.00 1.01 0.11
CA MET A 101 5.11 1.35 1.52
C MET A 101 6.55 1.17 2.03
N VAL A 102 6.87 1.86 3.10
CA VAL A 102 8.06 1.64 3.92
C VAL A 102 7.68 1.26 5.33
N ILE A 103 8.49 0.43 5.96
CA ILE A 103 8.32 0.01 7.35
C ILE A 103 9.66 0.16 8.03
N GLY A 104 9.74 1.05 9.01
CA GLY A 104 10.94 1.16 9.85
C GLY A 104 11.07 -0.04 10.77
N VAL A 105 12.27 -0.60 10.88
CA VAL A 105 12.57 -1.68 11.83
C VAL A 105 13.78 -1.31 12.67
N GLY A 106 13.77 -1.66 13.95
CA GLY A 106 14.88 -1.34 14.85
C GLY A 106 14.56 -1.67 16.31
N PRO A 107 15.54 -1.52 17.20
CA PRO A 107 15.39 -1.88 18.61
C PRO A 107 14.44 -0.97 19.40
N ARG A 108 14.11 0.21 18.87
CA ARG A 108 13.27 1.23 19.55
C ARG A 108 12.30 1.89 18.58
N MET A 109 11.48 1.10 17.89
CA MET A 109 10.42 1.64 17.06
C MET A 109 9.14 1.89 17.89
N MET A 110 8.36 2.90 17.51
CA MET A 110 7.07 3.20 18.15
C MET A 110 6.06 2.09 17.83
N ALA A 111 5.92 1.13 18.73
CA ALA A 111 5.05 -0.04 18.54
C ALA A 111 3.54 0.31 18.60
N HIS A 112 3.17 1.48 19.11
CA HIS A 112 1.78 1.87 19.37
C HIS A 112 1.20 2.90 18.37
N ALA A 113 1.99 3.37 17.40
CA ALA A 113 1.47 4.23 16.36
C ALA A 113 0.60 3.44 15.37
N SER A 114 -0.46 4.07 14.86
CA SER A 114 -1.31 3.54 13.80
C SER A 114 -1.12 4.30 12.49
N THR A 115 -1.48 3.72 11.35
CA THR A 115 -1.48 4.41 10.06
C THR A 115 -2.41 5.63 10.07
N CYS A 116 -3.46 5.61 10.89
CA CYS A 116 -4.37 6.75 11.08
C CYS A 116 -3.67 7.99 11.65
N ASP A 117 -2.60 7.83 12.43
CA ASP A 117 -1.86 8.96 13.01
C ASP A 117 -1.11 9.76 11.96
N PHE A 118 -0.80 9.15 10.81
CA PHE A 118 -0.11 9.74 9.66
C PHE A 118 -1.02 9.98 8.45
N CYS A 119 -2.32 9.73 8.60
CA CYS A 119 -3.27 9.86 7.50
C CYS A 119 -3.60 11.33 7.22
N SER A 120 -3.48 11.75 5.96
CA SER A 120 -3.84 13.11 5.52
C SER A 120 -5.34 13.43 5.67
N SER A 121 -6.18 12.40 5.78
CA SER A 121 -7.63 12.54 5.98
C SER A 121 -8.07 12.34 7.44
N ARG A 122 -7.14 12.27 8.39
CA ARG A 122 -7.39 11.93 9.80
C ARG A 122 -8.57 12.69 10.41
N ASP A 123 -8.62 14.00 10.20
CA ASP A 123 -9.61 14.88 10.88
C ASP A 123 -11.00 14.78 10.26
N ARG A 124 -11.11 14.25 9.03
CA ARG A 124 -12.36 14.11 8.27
C ARG A 124 -12.77 12.64 8.09
N CYS A 125 -12.01 11.70 8.62
CA CYS A 125 -12.22 10.27 8.39
C CYS A 125 -13.37 9.72 9.26
N ARG A 126 -14.40 9.16 8.61
CA ARG A 126 -15.52 8.47 9.29
C ARG A 126 -15.14 7.08 9.82
N HIS A 127 -13.99 6.54 9.42
CA HIS A 127 -13.51 5.19 9.77
C HIS A 127 -12.35 5.23 10.78
N ARG A 128 -12.03 6.40 11.34
CA ARG A 128 -10.95 6.55 12.32
C ARG A 128 -11.12 5.56 13.49
N GLY A 129 -10.06 4.79 13.77
CA GLY A 129 -10.07 3.80 14.86
C GLY A 129 -10.75 2.46 14.56
N ARG A 130 -11.28 2.26 13.33
CA ARG A 130 -11.90 0.97 12.94
C ARG A 130 -10.98 0.08 12.11
N GLY A 131 -9.69 0.40 12.04
CA GLY A 131 -8.70 -0.27 11.20
C GLY A 131 -8.74 0.25 9.75
N CYS A 132 -7.60 0.71 9.28
CA CYS A 132 -7.34 0.92 7.85
C CYS A 132 -6.37 -0.16 7.40
#